data_221cc07a213d656a711b5cc03ed1dfc0
#
_entry.id   221cc07a213d656a711b5cc03ed1dfc0
#
_cell.length_a   1.000
_cell.length_b   1.000
_cell.length_c   1.000
_cell.angle_alpha   90.00
_cell.angle_beta   90.00
_cell.angle_gamma   90.00
#
_symmetry.space_group_name_H-M   'P 1'
#
loop_
_entity.id
_entity.type
_entity.pdbx_description
1 polymer ?
#
loop_
_entity_poly.entity_id
_entity_poly.type
_entity_poly.pdbx_seq_one_letter_code
_entity_poly.pdbx_strand_id
1 'polypeptide(L)'
;MHSEAQARPALTVRVLDETWARAWDAWVAGHPDATFFHRAGWKTVIEASFRHRCYFLLAESDGRIRGILPLVHVRSHLFGNALVSTSFCVYGGPVATDEPAERALDAAALDLARSLKVDHLEYRLRPRLQKASWRDGWAGNADLYATFRKEMDPDPEKNLLAIPRKQRAVIRKGIKNNLQARIETDLDRFFPLFAQSRRDLGTPIFPKRLFENLMTEFGQACEIVTVFQESEPVSTLMTFYFRDEVLPYYGAGAGAARTCAAYDFMYWDVMRRACEQGYRIFDFGRSKRDSGAWAFKKHWGFDPQPLHYQYKLLRRESVPGVNPSNPKYQLLICLWKHLPIPLANAIGPAFSRSLG
;
A
#
# COMPACT_ATOMS: atom_id res chain seq x y z
N MET A 1 -37.36 37.66 15.39
CA MET A 1 -36.46 36.58 15.89
C MET A 1 -35.33 36.44 14.89
N HIS A 2 -34.21 37.11 15.15
CA HIS A 2 -32.99 36.93 14.34
C HIS A 2 -32.35 35.62 14.78
N SER A 3 -32.31 34.65 13.87
CA SER A 3 -31.48 33.46 14.02
C SER A 3 -30.01 33.92 13.98
N GLU A 4 -29.36 33.96 15.12
CA GLU A 4 -27.91 34.08 15.18
C GLU A 4 -27.32 32.89 14.42
N ALA A 5 -26.81 33.15 13.21
CA ALA A 5 -25.98 32.21 12.51
C ALA A 5 -24.75 32.01 13.39
N GLN A 6 -24.68 30.92 14.16
CA GLN A 6 -23.48 30.51 14.90
C GLN A 6 -22.32 30.48 13.91
N ALA A 7 -21.38 31.39 14.12
CA ALA A 7 -20.15 31.43 13.32
C ALA A 7 -19.50 30.03 13.36
N ARG A 8 -19.37 29.39 12.21
CA ARG A 8 -18.67 28.10 12.16
C ARG A 8 -17.27 28.31 12.72
N PRO A 9 -16.82 27.47 13.67
CA PRO A 9 -15.50 27.62 14.27
C PRO A 9 -14.41 27.57 13.20
N ALA A 10 -13.38 28.39 13.39
CA ALA A 10 -12.29 28.51 12.42
C ALA A 10 -11.58 27.18 12.22
N LEU A 11 -11.44 26.78 10.97
CA LEU A 11 -10.72 25.58 10.57
C LEU A 11 -9.24 25.88 10.44
N THR A 12 -8.38 25.15 11.16
CA THR A 12 -6.92 25.30 11.14
C THR A 12 -6.28 24.03 10.59
N VAL A 13 -5.29 24.18 9.70
CA VAL A 13 -4.49 23.06 9.21
C VAL A 13 -3.12 23.08 9.88
N ARG A 14 -2.73 21.93 10.43
CA ARG A 14 -1.45 21.73 11.14
C ARG A 14 -0.72 20.51 10.58
N VAL A 15 0.59 20.44 10.83
CA VAL A 15 1.38 19.24 10.61
C VAL A 15 1.30 18.38 11.87
N LEU A 16 1.09 17.09 11.71
CA LEU A 16 1.05 16.11 12.79
C LEU A 16 2.34 16.14 13.62
N ASP A 17 2.19 16.34 14.90
CA ASP A 17 3.21 16.20 15.93
C ASP A 17 2.83 15.10 16.94
N GLU A 18 3.68 14.88 17.94
CA GLU A 18 3.48 13.84 18.94
C GLU A 18 2.20 14.06 19.78
N THR A 19 1.76 15.29 19.97
CA THR A 19 0.58 15.62 20.78
C THR A 19 -0.71 15.14 20.11
N TRP A 20 -0.73 15.12 18.77
CA TRP A 20 -1.90 14.73 17.98
C TRP A 20 -1.87 13.27 17.51
N ALA A 21 -0.74 12.55 17.66
CA ALA A 21 -0.58 11.20 17.09
C ALA A 21 -1.67 10.21 17.57
N ARG A 22 -1.98 10.22 18.89
CA ARG A 22 -3.04 9.36 19.44
C ARG A 22 -4.43 9.75 18.94
N ALA A 23 -4.75 11.05 18.87
CA ALA A 23 -6.02 11.54 18.36
C ALA A 23 -6.18 11.23 16.87
N TRP A 24 -5.10 11.36 16.10
CA TRP A 24 -5.04 10.98 14.68
C TRP A 24 -5.39 9.50 14.48
N ASP A 25 -4.73 8.58 15.17
CA ASP A 25 -4.98 7.14 15.02
C ASP A 25 -6.39 6.75 15.50
N ALA A 26 -6.90 7.35 16.55
CA ALA A 26 -8.29 7.16 17.00
C ALA A 26 -9.29 7.65 15.93
N TRP A 27 -9.03 8.79 15.31
CA TRP A 27 -9.85 9.31 14.21
C TRP A 27 -9.77 8.41 12.98
N VAL A 28 -8.57 7.95 12.60
CA VAL A 28 -8.36 6.99 11.50
C VAL A 28 -9.11 5.68 11.76
N ALA A 29 -9.10 5.18 12.99
CA ALA A 29 -9.83 3.96 13.34
C ALA A 29 -11.36 4.13 13.21
N GLY A 30 -11.90 5.31 13.50
CA GLY A 30 -13.34 5.60 13.46
C GLY A 30 -13.87 6.06 12.11
N HIS A 31 -13.03 6.59 11.21
CA HIS A 31 -13.52 7.18 9.96
C HIS A 31 -13.63 6.13 8.83
N PRO A 32 -14.80 5.94 8.19
CA PRO A 32 -15.06 4.85 7.24
C PRO A 32 -14.15 4.91 5.99
N ASP A 33 -13.72 6.11 5.59
CA ASP A 33 -12.88 6.30 4.40
C ASP A 33 -11.38 6.19 4.67
N ALA A 34 -10.96 6.26 5.93
CA ALA A 34 -9.58 6.02 6.29
C ALA A 34 -9.18 4.55 6.10
N THR A 35 -7.91 4.31 5.87
CA THR A 35 -7.34 2.99 5.65
C THR A 35 -6.16 2.75 6.58
N PHE A 36 -5.64 1.53 6.61
CA PHE A 36 -4.38 1.22 7.30
C PHE A 36 -3.25 2.19 6.95
N PHE A 37 -3.23 2.67 5.70
CA PHE A 37 -2.17 3.56 5.19
C PHE A 37 -2.32 5.03 5.63
N HIS A 38 -3.38 5.37 6.36
CA HIS A 38 -3.56 6.67 7.01
C HIS A 38 -3.09 6.69 8.46
N ARG A 39 -2.68 5.56 9.05
CA ARG A 39 -2.17 5.51 10.42
C ARG A 39 -0.92 6.38 10.58
N ALA A 40 -0.81 7.05 11.72
CA ALA A 40 0.31 7.95 12.06
C ALA A 40 1.67 7.23 11.96
N GLY A 41 1.72 5.96 12.33
CA GLY A 41 2.93 5.12 12.29
C GLY A 41 3.61 5.04 10.93
N TRP A 42 2.90 5.26 9.83
CA TRP A 42 3.51 5.34 8.52
C TRP A 42 4.50 6.50 8.38
N LYS A 43 4.31 7.59 9.13
CA LYS A 43 5.28 8.69 9.19
C LYS A 43 6.62 8.17 9.73
N THR A 44 6.60 7.51 10.88
CA THR A 44 7.78 6.92 11.52
C THR A 44 8.47 5.91 10.60
N VAL A 45 7.69 4.97 10.04
CA VAL A 45 8.20 3.93 9.12
C VAL A 45 8.91 4.54 7.91
N ILE A 46 8.28 5.51 7.23
CA ILE A 46 8.83 6.10 6.01
C ILE A 46 10.08 6.93 6.31
N GLU A 47 10.04 7.77 7.34
CA GLU A 47 11.18 8.61 7.74
C GLU A 47 12.39 7.76 8.15
N ALA A 48 12.18 6.74 8.99
CA ALA A 48 13.24 5.84 9.44
C ALA A 48 13.79 4.96 8.31
N SER A 49 12.94 4.46 7.41
CA SER A 49 13.35 3.51 6.36
C SER A 49 13.99 4.18 5.16
N PHE A 50 13.46 5.31 4.72
CA PHE A 50 13.83 5.94 3.46
C PHE A 50 14.48 7.32 3.62
N ARG A 51 14.43 7.92 4.82
CA ARG A 51 14.89 9.29 5.10
C ARG A 51 14.16 10.33 4.24
N HIS A 52 12.88 10.09 3.91
CA HIS A 52 11.99 11.06 3.30
C HIS A 52 11.28 11.85 4.39
N ARG A 53 11.18 13.15 4.22
CA ARG A 53 10.43 13.98 5.16
C ARG A 53 8.93 13.82 4.94
N CYS A 54 8.20 13.56 6.01
CA CYS A 54 6.76 13.42 5.99
C CYS A 54 6.08 14.68 6.52
N TYR A 55 4.98 15.07 5.88
CA TYR A 55 4.11 16.18 6.25
C TYR A 55 2.70 15.64 6.35
N PHE A 56 2.37 15.04 7.49
CA PHE A 56 1.03 14.56 7.74
C PHE A 56 0.19 15.74 8.20
N LEU A 57 -0.70 16.22 7.33
CA LEU A 57 -1.56 17.37 7.59
C LEU A 57 -2.84 16.93 8.28
N LEU A 58 -3.28 17.67 9.28
CA LEU A 58 -4.58 17.54 9.91
C LEU A 58 -5.34 18.87 9.88
N ALA A 59 -6.59 18.83 9.51
CA ALA A 59 -7.54 19.93 9.66
C ALA A 59 -8.27 19.76 10.98
N GLU A 60 -8.25 20.78 11.82
CA GLU A 60 -8.90 20.76 13.14
C GLU A 60 -9.81 21.97 13.33
N SER A 61 -10.83 21.79 14.16
CA SER A 61 -11.71 22.83 14.61
C SER A 61 -12.16 22.49 16.04
N ASP A 62 -12.05 23.44 16.98
CA ASP A 62 -12.38 23.26 18.40
C ASP A 62 -11.70 22.05 19.04
N GLY A 63 -10.42 21.83 18.71
CA GLY A 63 -9.63 20.71 19.23
C GLY A 63 -10.05 19.33 18.70
N ARG A 64 -10.85 19.26 17.62
CA ARG A 64 -11.30 18.02 17.00
C ARG A 64 -10.81 17.91 15.56
N ILE A 65 -10.30 16.73 15.21
CA ILE A 65 -9.87 16.45 13.83
C ILE A 65 -11.10 16.40 12.92
N ARG A 66 -11.07 17.18 11.85
CA ARG A 66 -12.07 17.25 10.79
C ARG A 66 -11.61 16.58 9.50
N GLY A 67 -10.31 16.40 9.34
CA GLY A 67 -9.74 15.72 8.20
C GLY A 67 -8.23 15.53 8.33
N ILE A 68 -7.69 14.62 7.52
CA ILE A 68 -6.27 14.27 7.50
C ILE A 68 -5.77 14.07 6.08
N LEU A 69 -4.48 14.32 5.88
CA LEU A 69 -3.79 14.08 4.61
C LEU A 69 -2.31 13.73 4.87
N PRO A 70 -1.93 12.45 4.79
CA PRO A 70 -0.55 12.00 4.96
C PRO A 70 0.27 12.27 3.70
N LEU A 71 1.22 13.19 3.74
CA LEU A 71 2.07 13.54 2.61
C LEU A 71 3.53 13.18 2.88
N VAL A 72 4.22 12.72 1.84
CA VAL A 72 5.63 12.36 1.85
C VAL A 72 6.36 13.13 0.75
N HIS A 73 7.43 13.82 1.10
CA HIS A 73 8.29 14.51 0.16
C HIS A 73 9.35 13.55 -0.39
N VAL A 74 9.11 13.03 -1.59
CA VAL A 74 10.02 12.13 -2.30
C VAL A 74 10.92 12.96 -3.21
N ARG A 75 12.21 13.01 -2.89
CA ARG A 75 13.21 13.73 -3.70
C ARG A 75 14.24 12.75 -4.23
N SER A 76 14.41 12.75 -5.55
CA SER A 76 15.36 11.92 -6.27
C SER A 76 16.00 12.72 -7.40
N HIS A 77 17.31 12.56 -7.58
CA HIS A 77 18.02 13.15 -8.72
C HIS A 77 17.63 12.48 -10.06
N LEU A 78 17.15 11.22 -10.01
CA LEU A 78 16.80 10.45 -11.21
C LEU A 78 15.30 10.47 -11.53
N PHE A 79 14.44 10.58 -10.50
CA PHE A 79 12.99 10.42 -10.67
C PHE A 79 12.20 11.70 -10.36
N GLY A 80 12.89 12.79 -10.01
CA GLY A 80 12.28 14.10 -9.79
C GLY A 80 11.98 14.41 -8.32
N ASN A 81 11.16 15.43 -8.11
CA ASN A 81 10.80 15.99 -6.82
C ASN A 81 9.27 15.99 -6.68
N ALA A 82 8.72 15.19 -5.80
CA ALA A 82 7.28 14.99 -5.67
C ALA A 82 6.79 15.05 -4.23
N LEU A 83 5.57 15.53 -4.04
CA LEU A 83 4.84 15.40 -2.79
C LEU A 83 3.73 14.37 -3.01
N VAL A 84 3.81 13.23 -2.33
CA VAL A 84 2.96 12.06 -2.61
C VAL A 84 2.21 11.65 -1.34
N SER A 85 0.91 11.42 -1.47
CA SER A 85 0.12 10.92 -0.35
C SER A 85 0.49 9.47 -0.04
N THR A 86 0.97 9.23 1.17
CA THR A 86 1.49 7.94 1.67
C THR A 86 2.29 7.16 0.62
N SER A 87 3.45 7.71 0.24
CA SER A 87 4.38 7.02 -0.69
C SER A 87 4.62 5.58 -0.28
N PHE A 88 4.90 4.71 -1.24
CA PHE A 88 5.09 3.25 -1.07
C PHE A 88 3.82 2.47 -0.74
N CYS A 89 2.69 3.15 -0.51
CA CYS A 89 1.41 2.54 -0.20
C CYS A 89 0.44 2.60 -1.39
N VAL A 90 -0.62 1.79 -1.30
CA VAL A 90 -1.64 1.71 -2.36
C VAL A 90 -2.68 2.81 -2.23
N TYR A 91 -2.99 3.21 -1.00
CA TYR A 91 -3.94 4.26 -0.67
C TYR A 91 -3.26 5.35 0.16
N GLY A 92 -3.87 6.50 0.16
CA GLY A 92 -3.41 7.68 0.90
C GLY A 92 -4.19 8.91 0.58
N GLY A 93 -4.34 9.86 0.28
CA GLY A 93 -5.15 10.99 -0.12
C GLY A 93 -5.86 11.65 1.06
N PRO A 94 -6.54 12.74 0.83
CA PRO A 94 -7.29 13.39 1.88
C PRO A 94 -8.50 12.54 2.28
N VAL A 95 -8.75 12.51 3.59
CA VAL A 95 -9.98 11.98 4.19
C VAL A 95 -10.50 13.05 5.13
N ALA A 96 -11.75 13.43 4.99
CA ALA A 96 -12.34 14.51 5.77
C ALA A 96 -13.83 14.25 6.09
N THR A 97 -14.31 14.86 7.16
CA THR A 97 -15.72 14.76 7.57
C THR A 97 -16.66 15.59 6.69
N ASP A 98 -16.12 16.62 6.03
CA ASP A 98 -16.87 17.53 5.17
C ASP A 98 -15.97 18.19 4.10
N GLU A 99 -16.62 18.79 3.11
CA GLU A 99 -15.95 19.48 2.01
C GLU A 99 -15.06 20.67 2.46
N PRO A 100 -15.47 21.54 3.41
CA PRO A 100 -14.60 22.60 3.90
C PRO A 100 -13.28 22.10 4.47
N ALA A 101 -13.28 21.01 5.23
CA ALA A 101 -12.07 20.42 5.78
C ALA A 101 -11.18 19.83 4.67
N GLU A 102 -11.78 19.16 3.67
CA GLU A 102 -11.03 18.63 2.54
C GLU A 102 -10.41 19.74 1.69
N ARG A 103 -11.15 20.83 1.41
CA ARG A 103 -10.63 22.02 0.71
C ARG A 103 -9.48 22.69 1.45
N ALA A 104 -9.56 22.78 2.78
CA ALA A 104 -8.49 23.34 3.59
C ALA A 104 -7.21 22.49 3.52
N LEU A 105 -7.35 21.16 3.58
CA LEU A 105 -6.22 20.23 3.38
C LEU A 105 -5.62 20.36 1.98
N ASP A 106 -6.45 20.47 0.93
CA ASP A 106 -6.00 20.65 -0.46
C ASP A 106 -5.22 21.97 -0.61
N ALA A 107 -5.73 23.06 -0.04
CA ALA A 107 -5.05 24.36 -0.08
C ALA A 107 -3.68 24.31 0.62
N ALA A 108 -3.63 23.78 1.84
CA ALA A 108 -2.38 23.62 2.59
C ALA A 108 -1.37 22.70 1.87
N ALA A 109 -1.84 21.62 1.25
CA ALA A 109 -0.99 20.71 0.48
C ALA A 109 -0.41 21.40 -0.77
N LEU A 110 -1.22 22.23 -1.46
CA LEU A 110 -0.76 22.99 -2.62
C LEU A 110 0.28 24.06 -2.23
N ASP A 111 0.08 24.76 -1.12
CA ASP A 111 1.03 25.76 -0.62
C ASP A 111 2.35 25.11 -0.18
N LEU A 112 2.26 23.96 0.49
CA LEU A 112 3.42 23.14 0.83
C LEU A 112 4.15 22.67 -0.44
N ALA A 113 3.42 22.17 -1.44
CA ALA A 113 4.00 21.71 -2.70
C ALA A 113 4.73 22.83 -3.44
N ARG A 114 4.18 24.06 -3.44
CA ARG A 114 4.83 25.25 -4.00
C ARG A 114 6.09 25.64 -3.22
N SER A 115 6.02 25.65 -1.88
CA SER A 115 7.17 25.99 -1.01
C SER A 115 8.33 25.01 -1.17
N LEU A 116 8.04 23.71 -1.33
CA LEU A 116 9.02 22.66 -1.58
C LEU A 116 9.48 22.61 -3.04
N LYS A 117 8.89 23.41 -3.91
CA LYS A 117 9.20 23.48 -5.36
C LYS A 117 9.12 22.09 -6.00
N VAL A 118 8.09 21.31 -5.67
CA VAL A 118 7.91 19.97 -6.24
C VAL A 118 7.44 20.04 -7.69
N ASP A 119 7.72 18.99 -8.45
CA ASP A 119 7.31 18.87 -9.84
C ASP A 119 5.80 18.59 -9.93
N HIS A 120 5.29 17.82 -8.96
CA HIS A 120 3.87 17.50 -8.85
C HIS A 120 3.47 17.10 -7.42
N LEU A 121 2.18 17.21 -7.13
CA LEU A 121 1.49 16.64 -5.98
C LEU A 121 0.65 15.45 -6.44
N GLU A 122 0.76 14.30 -5.76
CA GLU A 122 0.03 13.05 -6.11
C GLU A 122 -0.86 12.61 -4.96
N TYR A 123 -2.13 12.36 -5.26
CA TYR A 123 -3.08 11.73 -4.33
C TYR A 123 -3.44 10.30 -4.77
N ARG A 124 -3.31 9.35 -3.85
CA ARG A 124 -3.64 7.93 -4.04
C ARG A 124 -5.00 7.62 -3.41
N LEU A 125 -6.05 8.04 -4.07
CA LEU A 125 -7.42 7.92 -3.53
C LEU A 125 -7.92 6.48 -3.57
N ARG A 126 -8.78 6.14 -2.60
CA ARG A 126 -9.63 4.94 -2.70
C ARG A 126 -10.66 5.12 -3.84
N PRO A 127 -11.09 4.04 -4.53
CA PRO A 127 -12.03 4.14 -5.64
C PRO A 127 -13.30 4.94 -5.35
N ARG A 128 -13.84 4.87 -4.13
CA ARG A 128 -15.07 5.58 -3.76
C ARG A 128 -14.91 7.08 -3.48
N LEU A 129 -13.68 7.58 -3.29
CA LEU A 129 -13.38 8.98 -2.94
C LEU A 129 -13.06 9.85 -4.16
N GLN A 130 -13.38 9.42 -5.35
CA GLN A 130 -12.92 10.04 -6.61
C GLN A 130 -13.68 11.29 -7.04
N LYS A 131 -14.75 11.69 -6.35
CA LYS A 131 -15.71 12.71 -6.82
C LYS A 131 -15.47 14.11 -6.23
N ALA A 132 -14.24 14.59 -6.14
CA ALA A 132 -14.02 15.97 -5.76
C ALA A 132 -14.09 16.89 -6.99
N SER A 133 -15.28 17.42 -7.28
CA SER A 133 -15.55 18.31 -8.42
C SER A 133 -14.74 19.61 -8.41
N TRP A 134 -14.26 20.05 -7.24
CA TRP A 134 -13.43 21.26 -7.11
C TRP A 134 -11.95 21.06 -7.45
N ARG A 135 -11.51 19.81 -7.72
CA ARG A 135 -10.14 19.56 -8.16
C ARG A 135 -9.97 19.74 -9.66
N ASP A 136 -10.60 20.79 -10.21
CA ASP A 136 -10.43 21.13 -11.61
C ASP A 136 -8.96 21.39 -11.95
N GLY A 137 -8.53 20.91 -13.12
CA GLY A 137 -7.14 21.03 -13.58
C GLY A 137 -6.18 20.04 -12.89
N TRP A 138 -6.69 19.01 -12.20
CA TRP A 138 -5.91 17.85 -11.82
C TRP A 138 -5.95 16.79 -12.93
N ALA A 139 -4.78 16.25 -13.24
CA ALA A 139 -4.68 15.11 -14.16
C ALA A 139 -5.00 13.81 -13.42
N GLY A 140 -5.70 12.89 -14.07
CA GLY A 140 -5.98 11.55 -13.53
C GLY A 140 -5.27 10.46 -14.32
N ASN A 141 -4.96 9.34 -13.68
CA ASN A 141 -4.51 8.12 -14.34
C ASN A 141 -5.30 6.93 -13.82
N ALA A 142 -6.41 6.62 -14.51
CA ALA A 142 -7.33 5.54 -14.11
C ALA A 142 -6.97 4.17 -14.68
N ASP A 143 -6.13 4.14 -15.74
CA ASP A 143 -5.96 2.92 -16.53
C ASP A 143 -4.74 2.09 -16.15
N LEU A 144 -3.85 2.62 -15.31
CA LEU A 144 -2.57 1.98 -15.02
C LEU A 144 -2.68 0.92 -13.92
N TYR A 145 -3.48 1.18 -12.88
CA TYR A 145 -3.57 0.35 -11.69
C TYR A 145 -5.01 0.04 -11.30
N ALA A 146 -5.22 -1.13 -10.70
CA ALA A 146 -6.43 -1.46 -9.97
C ALA A 146 -6.10 -2.11 -8.64
N THR A 147 -7.02 -1.99 -7.69
CA THR A 147 -7.05 -2.81 -6.49
C THR A 147 -7.97 -4.01 -6.70
N PHE A 148 -7.82 -5.03 -5.84
CA PHE A 148 -8.60 -6.26 -5.85
C PHE A 148 -9.08 -6.52 -4.43
N ARG A 149 -10.32 -6.17 -4.16
CA ARG A 149 -10.92 -6.17 -2.83
C ARG A 149 -12.27 -6.87 -2.88
N LYS A 150 -12.52 -7.77 -1.93
CA LYS A 150 -13.74 -8.58 -1.87
C LYS A 150 -14.17 -8.79 -0.42
N GLU A 151 -15.47 -8.83 -0.18
CA GLU A 151 -16.03 -9.30 1.08
C GLU A 151 -15.87 -10.82 1.19
N MET A 152 -15.57 -11.28 2.40
CA MET A 152 -15.50 -12.70 2.75
C MET A 152 -16.78 -13.13 3.44
N ASP A 153 -17.26 -14.34 3.14
CA ASP A 153 -18.28 -15.00 3.94
C ASP A 153 -17.68 -15.40 5.31
N PRO A 154 -18.45 -15.35 6.41
CA PRO A 154 -17.97 -15.83 7.71
C PRO A 154 -17.57 -17.31 7.73
N ASP A 155 -18.05 -18.10 6.77
CA ASP A 155 -17.69 -19.52 6.61
C ASP A 155 -16.51 -19.64 5.63
N PRO A 156 -15.33 -20.13 6.08
CA PRO A 156 -14.17 -20.32 5.22
C PRO A 156 -14.44 -21.25 4.02
N GLU A 157 -15.26 -22.27 4.19
CA GLU A 157 -15.56 -23.21 3.10
C GLU A 157 -16.34 -22.53 1.96
N LYS A 158 -17.25 -21.62 2.29
CA LYS A 158 -17.93 -20.82 1.27
C LYS A 158 -16.96 -19.91 0.51
N ASN A 159 -15.98 -19.32 1.20
CA ASN A 159 -14.93 -18.54 0.54
C ASN A 159 -14.10 -19.43 -0.41
N LEU A 160 -13.74 -20.64 0.02
CA LEU A 160 -13.04 -21.59 -0.85
C LEU A 160 -13.89 -21.95 -2.08
N LEU A 161 -15.17 -22.21 -1.89
CA LEU A 161 -16.10 -22.55 -2.98
C LEU A 161 -16.34 -21.39 -3.94
N ALA A 162 -16.28 -20.14 -3.46
CA ALA A 162 -16.38 -18.94 -4.29
C ALA A 162 -15.15 -18.68 -5.18
N ILE A 163 -14.00 -19.30 -4.88
CA ILE A 163 -12.81 -19.26 -5.74
C ILE A 163 -13.08 -20.11 -6.99
N PRO A 164 -12.77 -19.64 -8.22
CA PRO A 164 -12.97 -20.38 -9.46
C PRO A 164 -12.37 -21.79 -9.42
N ARG A 165 -13.09 -22.78 -9.99
CA ARG A 165 -12.76 -24.22 -9.91
C ARG A 165 -11.29 -24.52 -10.23
N LYS A 166 -10.74 -23.89 -11.26
CA LYS A 166 -9.34 -24.11 -11.67
C LYS A 166 -8.37 -23.69 -10.56
N GLN A 167 -8.58 -22.51 -9.97
CA GLN A 167 -7.70 -21.98 -8.94
C GLN A 167 -7.86 -22.72 -7.60
N ARG A 168 -9.11 -23.10 -7.26
CA ARG A 168 -9.40 -23.94 -6.11
C ARG A 168 -8.70 -25.30 -6.20
N ALA A 169 -8.56 -25.88 -7.39
CA ALA A 169 -7.80 -27.12 -7.59
C ALA A 169 -6.31 -26.94 -7.27
N VAL A 170 -5.73 -25.76 -7.55
CA VAL A 170 -4.34 -25.42 -7.20
C VAL A 170 -4.19 -25.31 -5.68
N ILE A 171 -5.12 -24.66 -4.98
CA ILE A 171 -5.14 -24.58 -3.51
C ILE A 171 -5.17 -26.00 -2.91
N ARG A 172 -6.08 -26.85 -3.39
CA ARG A 172 -6.20 -28.24 -2.94
C ARG A 172 -4.93 -29.06 -3.21
N LYS A 173 -4.23 -28.79 -4.31
CA LYS A 173 -2.92 -29.38 -4.59
C LYS A 173 -1.91 -28.98 -3.51
N GLY A 174 -1.86 -27.69 -3.11
CA GLY A 174 -1.00 -27.22 -2.02
C GLY A 174 -1.29 -27.95 -0.70
N ILE A 175 -2.56 -28.10 -0.35
CA ILE A 175 -2.99 -28.86 0.84
C ILE A 175 -2.52 -30.33 0.75
N LYS A 176 -2.73 -30.97 -0.41
CA LYS A 176 -2.33 -32.37 -0.64
C LYS A 176 -0.79 -32.54 -0.60
N ASN A 177 -0.03 -31.53 -0.94
CA ASN A 177 1.44 -31.52 -0.87
C ASN A 177 1.96 -31.33 0.57
N ASN A 178 1.09 -31.36 1.58
CA ASN A 178 1.42 -31.19 3.01
C ASN A 178 2.20 -29.90 3.28
N LEU A 179 1.89 -28.82 2.56
CA LEU A 179 2.46 -27.50 2.83
C LEU A 179 2.00 -27.03 4.23
N GLN A 180 2.91 -26.42 4.97
CA GLN A 180 2.66 -25.89 6.30
C GLN A 180 2.89 -24.38 6.32
N ALA A 181 1.90 -23.62 6.76
CA ALA A 181 2.03 -22.21 7.04
C ALA A 181 2.41 -21.98 8.51
N ARG A 182 3.39 -21.15 8.77
CA ARG A 182 3.83 -20.76 10.12
C ARG A 182 3.89 -19.25 10.22
N ILE A 183 3.44 -18.74 11.37
CA ILE A 183 3.60 -17.33 11.71
C ILE A 183 5.03 -17.13 12.21
N GLU A 184 5.73 -16.17 11.64
CA GLU A 184 7.11 -15.83 11.99
C GLU A 184 7.14 -14.53 12.81
N THR A 185 8.03 -14.48 13.77
CA THR A 185 8.25 -13.31 14.63
C THR A 185 9.43 -12.45 14.23
N ASP A 186 10.17 -12.88 13.19
CA ASP A 186 11.37 -12.22 12.66
C ASP A 186 11.38 -12.21 11.11
N LEU A 187 12.43 -11.62 10.55
CA LEU A 187 12.62 -11.48 9.10
C LEU A 187 13.60 -12.51 8.50
N ASP A 188 14.08 -13.46 9.26
CA ASP A 188 15.22 -14.31 8.86
C ASP A 188 14.89 -15.21 7.66
N ARG A 189 13.63 -15.64 7.54
CA ARG A 189 13.14 -16.39 6.37
C ARG A 189 12.45 -15.49 5.35
N PHE A 190 11.73 -14.47 5.84
CA PHE A 190 11.01 -13.53 4.99
C PHE A 190 11.96 -12.76 4.05
N PHE A 191 12.98 -12.10 4.61
CA PHE A 191 13.80 -11.17 3.82
C PHE A 191 14.61 -11.84 2.73
N PRO A 192 15.29 -13.00 2.93
CA PRO A 192 15.98 -13.70 1.85
C PRO A 192 15.07 -14.13 0.71
N LEU A 193 13.89 -14.72 1.02
CA LEU A 193 12.90 -15.12 0.01
C LEU A 193 12.36 -13.90 -0.75
N PHE A 194 12.07 -12.80 -0.04
CA PHE A 194 11.60 -11.57 -0.64
C PHE A 194 12.67 -10.94 -1.55
N ALA A 195 13.92 -10.91 -1.11
CA ALA A 195 15.07 -10.40 -1.86
C ALA A 195 15.26 -11.16 -3.17
N GLN A 196 15.30 -12.49 -3.08
CA GLN A 196 15.42 -13.35 -4.26
C GLN A 196 14.28 -13.13 -5.23
N SER A 197 13.05 -13.13 -4.75
CA SER A 197 11.87 -12.90 -5.59
C SER A 197 11.90 -11.53 -6.28
N ARG A 198 12.32 -10.47 -5.59
CA ARG A 198 12.45 -9.13 -6.18
C ARG A 198 13.52 -9.07 -7.25
N ARG A 199 14.70 -9.67 -7.02
CA ARG A 199 15.76 -9.78 -8.01
C ARG A 199 15.29 -10.53 -9.25
N ASP A 200 14.62 -11.67 -9.08
CA ASP A 200 14.11 -12.51 -10.19
C ASP A 200 13.03 -11.81 -11.02
N LEU A 201 12.25 -10.91 -10.39
CA LEU A 201 11.30 -10.04 -11.08
C LEU A 201 11.96 -8.83 -11.77
N GLY A 202 13.25 -8.55 -11.52
CA GLY A 202 13.95 -7.38 -12.03
C GLY A 202 13.55 -6.08 -11.33
N THR A 203 13.13 -6.17 -10.07
CA THR A 203 12.65 -5.03 -9.26
C THR A 203 13.63 -4.77 -8.11
N PRO A 204 14.09 -3.52 -7.89
CA PRO A 204 14.91 -3.18 -6.73
C PRO A 204 14.21 -3.53 -5.41
N ILE A 205 14.95 -4.14 -4.50
CA ILE A 205 14.44 -4.49 -3.18
C ILE A 205 14.37 -3.26 -2.27
N PHE A 206 13.38 -3.25 -1.37
CA PHE A 206 13.35 -2.32 -0.25
C PHE A 206 14.41 -2.67 0.81
N PRO A 207 14.90 -1.70 1.59
CA PRO A 207 15.85 -1.97 2.67
C PRO A 207 15.21 -2.89 3.75
N LYS A 208 15.98 -3.81 4.33
CA LYS A 208 15.51 -4.72 5.40
C LYS A 208 14.87 -3.93 6.56
N ARG A 209 15.45 -2.78 6.91
CA ARG A 209 14.93 -1.89 7.95
C ARG A 209 13.48 -1.40 7.71
N LEU A 210 12.98 -1.40 6.45
CA LEU A 210 11.56 -1.10 6.19
C LEU A 210 10.67 -2.13 6.89
N PHE A 211 10.99 -3.40 6.73
CA PHE A 211 10.21 -4.51 7.28
C PHE A 211 10.37 -4.60 8.80
N GLU A 212 11.58 -4.31 9.32
CA GLU A 212 11.84 -4.19 10.76
C GLU A 212 10.99 -3.07 11.37
N ASN A 213 10.98 -1.88 10.75
CA ASN A 213 10.18 -0.76 11.21
C ASN A 213 8.67 -1.03 11.10
N LEU A 214 8.20 -1.74 10.06
CA LEU A 214 6.79 -2.14 9.94
C LEU A 214 6.36 -3.07 11.07
N MET A 215 7.16 -4.07 11.40
CA MET A 215 6.87 -4.99 12.51
C MET A 215 6.87 -4.26 13.85
N THR A 216 7.87 -3.41 14.09
CA THR A 216 7.99 -2.64 15.34
C THR A 216 6.83 -1.66 15.51
N GLU A 217 6.50 -0.89 14.48
CA GLU A 217 5.50 0.18 14.56
C GLU A 217 4.06 -0.36 14.62
N PHE A 218 3.76 -1.42 13.85
CA PHE A 218 2.40 -1.91 13.74
C PHE A 218 2.10 -3.15 14.60
N GLY A 219 3.13 -3.78 15.16
CA GLY A 219 3.00 -4.88 16.13
C GLY A 219 2.03 -5.96 15.63
N GLN A 220 1.00 -6.27 16.41
CA GLN A 220 -0.02 -7.29 16.07
C GLN A 220 -0.81 -7.00 14.78
N ALA A 221 -0.80 -5.76 14.29
CA ALA A 221 -1.42 -5.43 13.01
C ALA A 221 -0.52 -5.73 11.80
N CYS A 222 0.66 -6.34 12.02
CA CYS A 222 1.62 -6.74 10.99
C CYS A 222 2.08 -8.17 11.27
N GLU A 223 1.74 -9.11 10.40
CA GLU A 223 2.06 -10.53 10.55
C GLU A 223 2.89 -11.03 9.37
N ILE A 224 3.86 -11.88 9.63
CA ILE A 224 4.60 -12.62 8.60
C ILE A 224 4.16 -14.08 8.64
N VAL A 225 3.79 -14.60 7.48
CA VAL A 225 3.51 -16.02 7.28
C VAL A 225 4.53 -16.60 6.33
N THR A 226 5.18 -17.69 6.72
CA THR A 226 6.07 -18.46 5.85
C THR A 226 5.50 -19.84 5.62
N VAL A 227 5.45 -20.27 4.36
CA VAL A 227 5.02 -21.60 3.95
C VAL A 227 6.22 -22.49 3.73
N PHE A 228 6.15 -23.65 4.29
CA PHE A 228 7.18 -24.68 4.20
C PHE A 228 6.70 -25.88 3.39
N GLN A 229 7.60 -26.42 2.60
CA GLN A 229 7.50 -27.77 2.06
C GLN A 229 8.54 -28.62 2.81
N GLU A 230 8.06 -29.53 3.66
CA GLU A 230 8.91 -30.21 4.64
C GLU A 230 9.60 -29.20 5.57
N SER A 231 10.92 -29.04 5.48
CA SER A 231 11.69 -28.06 6.28
C SER A 231 12.09 -26.80 5.49
N GLU A 232 11.87 -26.79 4.18
CA GLU A 232 12.33 -25.72 3.31
C GLU A 232 11.28 -24.61 3.17
N PRO A 233 11.61 -23.33 3.42
CA PRO A 233 10.73 -22.21 3.20
C PRO A 233 10.56 -21.95 1.70
N VAL A 234 9.33 -22.04 1.19
CA VAL A 234 9.04 -21.93 -0.25
C VAL A 234 8.31 -20.65 -0.64
N SER A 235 7.52 -20.07 0.26
CA SER A 235 6.89 -18.76 0.06
C SER A 235 6.69 -18.03 1.39
N THR A 236 6.57 -16.71 1.32
CA THR A 236 6.37 -15.87 2.50
C THR A 236 5.53 -14.65 2.17
N LEU A 237 4.84 -14.12 3.16
CA LEU A 237 3.92 -13.01 3.02
C LEU A 237 3.88 -12.16 4.29
N MET A 238 4.12 -10.86 4.16
CA MET A 238 3.79 -9.90 5.20
C MET A 238 2.39 -9.36 4.94
N THR A 239 1.54 -9.46 5.95
CA THR A 239 0.11 -9.12 5.92
C THR A 239 -0.17 -8.03 6.95
N PHE A 240 -1.04 -7.09 6.63
CA PHE A 240 -1.53 -6.09 7.56
C PHE A 240 -3.00 -6.35 7.90
N TYR A 241 -3.38 -5.97 9.12
CA TYR A 241 -4.73 -6.09 9.66
C TYR A 241 -5.22 -4.72 10.11
N PHE A 242 -6.41 -4.32 9.67
CA PHE A 242 -6.97 -3.04 10.05
C PHE A 242 -8.48 -3.08 10.08
N ARG A 243 -9.08 -2.88 11.26
CA ARG A 243 -10.52 -3.02 11.49
C ARG A 243 -11.00 -4.41 11.09
N ASP A 244 -11.80 -4.51 10.05
CA ASP A 244 -12.35 -5.74 9.47
C ASP A 244 -11.65 -6.17 8.17
N GLU A 245 -10.52 -5.52 7.84
CA GLU A 245 -9.76 -5.76 6.59
C GLU A 245 -8.46 -6.52 6.86
N VAL A 246 -8.17 -7.52 6.02
CA VAL A 246 -6.88 -8.18 5.91
C VAL A 246 -6.23 -7.83 4.57
N LEU A 247 -4.97 -7.39 4.64
CA LEU A 247 -4.22 -6.87 3.49
C LEU A 247 -2.93 -7.68 3.30
N PRO A 248 -2.92 -8.76 2.51
CA PRO A 248 -1.71 -9.50 2.15
C PRO A 248 -0.86 -8.65 1.21
N TYR A 249 0.26 -8.08 1.71
CA TYR A 249 0.89 -6.93 1.07
C TYR A 249 2.23 -7.23 0.40
N TYR A 250 3.18 -7.84 1.12
CA TYR A 250 4.51 -8.15 0.58
C TYR A 250 4.69 -9.66 0.45
N GLY A 251 4.23 -10.21 -0.67
CA GLY A 251 4.37 -11.63 -0.98
C GLY A 251 5.60 -11.95 -1.81
N ALA A 252 6.20 -13.11 -1.54
CA ALA A 252 7.34 -13.66 -2.26
C ALA A 252 7.33 -15.19 -2.26
N GLY A 253 8.09 -15.80 -3.16
CA GLY A 253 8.31 -17.23 -3.17
C GLY A 253 9.53 -17.62 -3.97
N ALA A 254 10.15 -18.73 -3.56
CA ALA A 254 11.23 -19.37 -4.29
C ALA A 254 10.76 -19.94 -5.64
N GLY A 255 11.70 -20.34 -6.51
CA GLY A 255 11.38 -20.93 -7.80
C GLY A 255 10.43 -22.14 -7.72
N ALA A 256 10.56 -22.98 -6.67
CA ALA A 256 9.71 -24.12 -6.40
C ALA A 256 8.26 -23.77 -5.98
N ALA A 257 8.00 -22.54 -5.52
CA ALA A 257 6.70 -22.13 -4.99
C ALA A 257 5.53 -22.32 -5.99
N ARG A 258 5.80 -22.19 -7.28
CA ARG A 258 4.79 -22.41 -8.34
C ARG A 258 4.47 -23.88 -8.54
N THR A 259 5.49 -24.74 -8.55
CA THR A 259 5.32 -26.18 -8.81
C THR A 259 4.63 -26.90 -7.66
N CYS A 260 4.91 -26.51 -6.42
CA CYS A 260 4.28 -27.05 -5.22
C CYS A 260 2.96 -26.34 -4.84
N ALA A 261 2.51 -25.33 -5.58
CA ALA A 261 1.32 -24.52 -5.32
C ALA A 261 1.38 -23.69 -4.02
N ALA A 262 2.58 -23.30 -3.58
CA ALA A 262 2.76 -22.61 -2.31
C ALA A 262 2.16 -21.19 -2.29
N TYR A 263 2.14 -20.46 -3.42
CA TYR A 263 1.50 -19.14 -3.48
C TYR A 263 0.00 -19.23 -3.19
N ASP A 264 -0.69 -20.14 -3.84
CA ASP A 264 -2.14 -20.30 -3.67
C ASP A 264 -2.49 -20.81 -2.29
N PHE A 265 -1.72 -21.76 -1.78
CA PHE A 265 -1.86 -22.24 -0.41
C PHE A 265 -1.65 -21.13 0.61
N MET A 266 -0.62 -20.30 0.44
CA MET A 266 -0.28 -19.18 1.33
C MET A 266 -1.42 -18.15 1.42
N TYR A 267 -1.94 -17.69 0.28
CA TYR A 267 -3.03 -16.72 0.28
C TYR A 267 -4.34 -17.33 0.81
N TRP A 268 -4.57 -18.61 0.54
CA TRP A 268 -5.71 -19.33 1.09
C TRP A 268 -5.60 -19.47 2.61
N ASP A 269 -4.45 -19.84 3.14
CA ASP A 269 -4.24 -19.97 4.59
C ASP A 269 -4.48 -18.64 5.31
N VAL A 270 -3.94 -17.53 4.76
CA VAL A 270 -4.20 -16.20 5.33
C VAL A 270 -5.69 -15.83 5.24
N MET A 271 -6.36 -16.11 4.12
CA MET A 271 -7.79 -15.83 3.97
C MET A 271 -8.63 -16.62 4.96
N ARG A 272 -8.36 -17.93 5.10
CA ARG A 272 -9.04 -18.82 6.04
C ARG A 272 -8.87 -18.36 7.49
N ARG A 273 -7.64 -18.11 7.93
CA ARG A 273 -7.35 -17.62 9.30
C ARG A 273 -7.97 -16.25 9.57
N ALA A 274 -7.91 -15.34 8.62
CA ALA A 274 -8.55 -14.03 8.76
C ALA A 274 -10.08 -14.17 8.91
N CYS A 275 -10.70 -15.03 8.13
CA CYS A 275 -12.13 -15.34 8.24
C CYS A 275 -12.47 -15.94 9.63
N GLU A 276 -11.70 -16.90 10.12
CA GLU A 276 -11.87 -17.52 11.45
C GLU A 276 -11.69 -16.50 12.59
N GLN A 277 -10.90 -15.44 12.38
CA GLN A 277 -10.70 -14.32 13.31
C GLN A 277 -11.77 -13.23 13.19
N GLY A 278 -12.73 -13.37 12.27
CA GLY A 278 -13.83 -12.42 12.09
C GLY A 278 -13.56 -11.24 11.15
N TYR A 279 -12.44 -11.25 10.42
CA TYR A 279 -12.22 -10.27 9.36
C TYR A 279 -13.17 -10.50 8.19
N ARG A 280 -13.68 -9.42 7.62
CA ARG A 280 -14.75 -9.47 6.62
C ARG A 280 -14.28 -9.11 5.21
N ILE A 281 -13.14 -8.47 5.06
CA ILE A 281 -12.68 -7.95 3.79
C ILE A 281 -11.27 -8.44 3.52
N PHE A 282 -11.08 -9.02 2.33
CA PHE A 282 -9.78 -9.41 1.82
C PHE A 282 -9.35 -8.43 0.72
N ASP A 283 -8.29 -7.66 0.96
CA ASP A 283 -7.76 -6.68 0.01
C ASP A 283 -6.37 -7.12 -0.49
N PHE A 284 -6.32 -7.69 -1.68
CA PHE A 284 -5.06 -8.03 -2.35
C PHE A 284 -4.20 -6.81 -2.73
N GLY A 285 -4.72 -5.60 -2.57
CA GLY A 285 -4.05 -4.37 -2.93
C GLY A 285 -3.82 -4.20 -4.43
N ARG A 286 -2.98 -3.22 -4.75
CA ARG A 286 -2.73 -2.75 -6.11
C ARG A 286 -2.04 -3.79 -6.99
N SER A 287 -2.47 -3.83 -8.26
CA SER A 287 -1.71 -4.43 -9.36
C SER A 287 -1.71 -3.52 -10.57
N LYS A 288 -0.61 -3.54 -11.31
CA LYS A 288 -0.56 -2.91 -12.61
C LYS A 288 -1.41 -3.71 -13.59
N ARG A 289 -2.20 -3.04 -14.45
CA ARG A 289 -2.99 -3.69 -15.50
C ARG A 289 -2.11 -4.61 -16.36
N ASP A 290 -2.63 -5.76 -16.70
CA ASP A 290 -2.00 -6.78 -17.55
C ASP A 290 -0.68 -7.37 -17.02
N SER A 291 -0.40 -7.20 -15.73
CA SER A 291 0.72 -7.87 -15.05
C SER A 291 0.35 -9.28 -14.61
N GLY A 292 1.38 -10.11 -14.34
CA GLY A 292 1.16 -11.44 -13.75
C GLY A 292 0.41 -11.42 -12.42
N ALA A 293 0.65 -10.39 -11.58
CA ALA A 293 -0.09 -10.18 -10.33
C ALA A 293 -1.57 -9.82 -10.59
N TRP A 294 -1.86 -9.06 -11.62
CA TRP A 294 -3.23 -8.78 -12.08
C TRP A 294 -3.94 -10.07 -12.49
N ALA A 295 -3.32 -10.87 -13.36
CA ALA A 295 -3.88 -12.13 -13.83
C ALA A 295 -4.11 -13.11 -12.67
N PHE A 296 -3.17 -13.21 -11.73
CA PHE A 296 -3.29 -14.06 -10.54
C PHE A 296 -4.54 -13.69 -9.72
N LYS A 297 -4.75 -12.40 -9.41
CA LYS A 297 -5.90 -11.95 -8.61
C LYS A 297 -7.23 -12.16 -9.33
N LYS A 298 -7.28 -11.97 -10.65
CA LYS A 298 -8.45 -12.31 -11.46
C LYS A 298 -8.75 -13.82 -11.43
N HIS A 299 -7.74 -14.65 -11.50
CA HIS A 299 -7.92 -16.11 -11.39
C HIS A 299 -8.48 -16.53 -10.02
N TRP A 300 -8.28 -15.72 -8.98
CA TRP A 300 -8.88 -15.91 -7.66
C TRP A 300 -10.34 -15.45 -7.58
N GLY A 301 -10.91 -14.93 -8.66
CA GLY A 301 -12.30 -14.45 -8.72
C GLY A 301 -12.49 -13.08 -8.06
N PHE A 302 -11.44 -12.25 -8.07
CA PHE A 302 -11.53 -10.86 -7.66
C PHE A 302 -11.69 -9.95 -8.89
N ASP A 303 -12.66 -9.06 -8.83
CA ASP A 303 -12.85 -8.06 -9.88
C ASP A 303 -11.92 -6.87 -9.67
N PRO A 304 -11.26 -6.38 -10.73
CA PRO A 304 -10.41 -5.21 -10.66
C PRO A 304 -11.24 -3.93 -10.44
N GLN A 305 -10.90 -3.18 -9.41
CA GLN A 305 -11.45 -1.85 -9.14
C GLN A 305 -10.40 -0.81 -9.53
N PRO A 306 -10.63 -0.01 -10.59
CA PRO A 306 -9.65 0.98 -11.06
C PRO A 306 -9.21 1.93 -9.94
N LEU A 307 -7.92 2.22 -9.89
CA LEU A 307 -7.35 3.22 -8.97
C LEU A 307 -7.13 4.51 -9.75
N HIS A 308 -7.83 5.54 -9.34
CA HIS A 308 -7.73 6.86 -9.95
C HIS A 308 -6.78 7.73 -9.13
N TYR A 309 -5.49 7.68 -9.43
CA TYR A 309 -4.54 8.58 -8.83
C TYR A 309 -4.69 9.96 -9.46
N GLN A 310 -4.69 10.99 -8.63
CA GLN A 310 -4.84 12.39 -9.04
C GLN A 310 -3.50 13.11 -8.90
N TYR A 311 -3.18 13.93 -9.89
CA TYR A 311 -1.92 14.65 -9.98
C TYR A 311 -2.18 16.14 -10.20
N LYS A 312 -1.66 17.00 -9.33
CA LYS A 312 -1.53 18.42 -9.61
C LYS A 312 -0.12 18.67 -10.13
N LEU A 313 -0.02 18.97 -11.41
CA LEU A 313 1.25 19.29 -12.07
C LEU A 313 1.63 20.74 -11.72
N LEU A 314 2.86 20.97 -11.27
CA LEU A 314 3.37 22.29 -10.85
C LEU A 314 4.55 22.76 -11.70
N ARG A 315 5.53 21.87 -11.94
CA ARG A 315 6.77 22.17 -12.68
C ARG A 315 7.02 21.19 -13.82
N ARG A 316 6.07 20.35 -14.13
CA ARG A 316 6.12 19.41 -15.26
C ARG A 316 4.82 19.48 -16.05
N GLU A 317 4.90 19.11 -17.33
CA GLU A 317 3.77 19.20 -18.28
C GLU A 317 2.96 17.90 -18.40
N SER A 318 3.50 16.78 -17.90
CA SER A 318 2.84 15.47 -18.02
C SER A 318 2.91 14.68 -16.72
N VAL A 319 1.91 13.81 -16.52
CA VAL A 319 1.86 12.86 -15.40
C VAL A 319 3.11 11.98 -15.42
N PRO A 320 3.77 11.75 -14.27
CA PRO A 320 4.91 10.86 -14.20
C PRO A 320 4.50 9.45 -14.62
N GLY A 321 5.18 8.91 -15.62
CA GLY A 321 4.97 7.55 -16.09
C GLY A 321 6.30 6.81 -16.15
N VAL A 322 6.49 5.84 -15.26
CA VAL A 322 7.49 4.80 -15.52
C VAL A 322 6.84 3.83 -16.49
N ASN A 323 7.11 3.99 -17.78
CA ASN A 323 6.64 3.04 -18.79
C ASN A 323 7.63 1.86 -18.87
N PRO A 324 7.30 0.67 -18.31
CA PRO A 324 8.16 -0.50 -18.39
C PRO A 324 8.37 -1.01 -19.82
N SER A 325 7.52 -0.56 -20.78
CA SER A 325 7.69 -0.87 -22.20
C SER A 325 8.78 -0.03 -22.87
N ASN A 326 9.34 0.97 -22.18
CA ASN A 326 10.48 1.73 -22.68
C ASN A 326 11.71 0.80 -22.72
N PRO A 327 12.39 0.65 -23.89
CA PRO A 327 13.54 -0.24 -24.05
C PRO A 327 14.64 -0.03 -23.01
N LYS A 328 14.87 1.21 -22.56
CA LYS A 328 15.85 1.52 -21.51
C LYS A 328 15.49 0.87 -20.17
N TYR A 329 14.22 0.88 -19.78
CA TYR A 329 13.78 0.21 -18.55
C TYR A 329 13.78 -1.30 -18.69
N GLN A 330 13.47 -1.85 -19.88
CA GLN A 330 13.55 -3.29 -20.13
C GLN A 330 15.00 -3.79 -20.01
N LEU A 331 15.98 -3.05 -20.56
CA LEU A 331 17.38 -3.39 -20.40
C LEU A 331 17.81 -3.38 -18.92
N LEU A 332 17.43 -2.36 -18.17
CA LEU A 332 17.72 -2.29 -16.73
C LEU A 332 17.09 -3.45 -15.96
N ILE A 333 15.84 -3.81 -16.26
CA ILE A 333 15.15 -4.96 -15.66
C ILE A 333 15.90 -6.26 -16.00
N CYS A 334 16.32 -6.42 -17.24
CA CYS A 334 17.10 -7.60 -17.68
C CYS A 334 18.43 -7.69 -16.94
N LEU A 335 19.20 -6.62 -16.88
CA LEU A 335 20.45 -6.57 -16.15
C LEU A 335 20.26 -6.87 -14.66
N TRP A 336 19.19 -6.30 -14.05
CA TRP A 336 18.89 -6.52 -12.64
C TRP A 336 18.66 -7.98 -12.30
N LYS A 337 17.97 -8.73 -13.16
CA LYS A 337 17.71 -10.17 -12.99
C LYS A 337 18.97 -11.03 -12.91
N HIS A 338 20.07 -10.56 -13.49
CA HIS A 338 21.35 -11.28 -13.50
C HIS A 338 22.31 -10.85 -12.38
N LEU A 339 21.93 -9.84 -11.56
CA LEU A 339 22.79 -9.43 -10.45
C LEU A 339 22.90 -10.53 -9.39
N PRO A 340 24.08 -10.75 -8.80
CA PRO A 340 24.21 -11.53 -7.57
C PRO A 340 23.29 -10.93 -6.47
N ILE A 341 22.63 -11.79 -5.71
CA ILE A 341 21.70 -11.35 -4.65
C ILE A 341 22.35 -10.37 -3.66
N PRO A 342 23.57 -10.60 -3.15
CA PRO A 342 24.21 -9.64 -2.24
C PRO A 342 24.39 -8.25 -2.87
N LEU A 343 24.75 -8.19 -4.15
CA LEU A 343 24.89 -6.91 -4.85
C LEU A 343 23.53 -6.24 -5.08
N ALA A 344 22.51 -7.00 -5.52
CA ALA A 344 21.16 -6.49 -5.67
C ALA A 344 20.59 -5.93 -4.34
N ASN A 345 20.91 -6.60 -3.21
CA ASN A 345 20.50 -6.15 -1.87
C ASN A 345 21.25 -4.90 -1.40
N ALA A 346 22.52 -4.75 -1.79
CA ALA A 346 23.32 -3.58 -1.42
C ALA A 346 22.86 -2.30 -2.15
N ILE A 347 22.60 -2.40 -3.47
CA ILE A 347 22.25 -1.23 -4.29
C ILE A 347 20.74 -0.99 -4.41
N GLY A 348 19.92 -2.04 -4.26
CA GLY A 348 18.47 -1.98 -4.39
C GLY A 348 17.80 -0.89 -3.55
N PRO A 349 18.15 -0.75 -2.27
CA PRO A 349 17.60 0.29 -1.40
C PRO A 349 17.80 1.72 -1.90
N ALA A 350 18.91 2.01 -2.58
CA ALA A 350 19.19 3.33 -3.15
C ALA A 350 18.22 3.68 -4.30
N PHE A 351 17.84 2.68 -5.10
CA PHE A 351 16.86 2.85 -6.17
C PHE A 351 15.44 2.84 -5.66
N SER A 352 15.09 1.86 -4.81
CA SER A 352 13.71 1.67 -4.35
C SER A 352 13.19 2.85 -3.52
N ARG A 353 14.05 3.55 -2.76
CA ARG A 353 13.67 4.75 -2.03
C ARG A 353 13.13 5.88 -2.92
N SER A 354 13.45 5.85 -4.20
CA SER A 354 13.05 6.87 -5.18
C SER A 354 11.82 6.47 -6.01
N LEU A 355 11.29 5.27 -5.79
CA LEU A 355 10.16 4.68 -6.51
C LEU A 355 8.86 4.72 -5.68
N GLY A 356 8.74 5.64 -4.78
CA GLY A 356 7.64 5.79 -3.82
C GLY A 356 6.26 6.06 -4.41
#